data_453db8e17c25144fd22628de4ec669d4
#
_entry.id   453db8e17c25144fd22628de4ec669d4
#
_cell.length_a   1.000
_cell.length_b   1.000
_cell.length_c   1.000
_cell.angle_alpha   90.00
_cell.angle_beta   90.00
_cell.angle_gamma   90.00
#
_symmetry.space_group_name_H-M   'P 1'
#
loop_
_entity.id
_entity.type
_entity.pdbx_description
1 polymer ?
#
loop_
_entity_poly.entity_id
_entity_poly.type
_entity_poly.pdbx_seq_one_letter_code
_entity_poly.pdbx_strand_id
1 'polypeptide(L)'
;SVGGGTQEVSQGLVKAMNYARDGETHIIGVAGRDGGALAIMADACVVVPEPADKSLSTPITESMQAVIWHLLVSHPALKRQKTAWEDK
;
A
#
# COMPACT_ATOMS: atom_id res chain seq x y z
N SER A 1 -3.03 -3.46 -1.17
CA SER A 1 -4.10 -4.07 -1.99
C SER A 1 -3.74 -4.02 -3.47
N VAL A 2 -4.07 -5.07 -4.22
CA VAL A 2 -3.83 -5.06 -5.67
C VAL A 2 -4.77 -4.09 -6.39
N GLY A 3 -6.06 -4.10 -6.08
CA GLY A 3 -7.05 -3.25 -6.75
C GLY A 3 -7.39 -1.94 -6.03
N GLY A 4 -6.93 -1.75 -4.81
CA GLY A 4 -7.20 -0.53 -4.03
C GLY A 4 -8.62 -0.41 -3.46
N GLY A 5 -9.47 -1.40 -3.69
CA GLY A 5 -10.86 -1.39 -3.24
C GLY A 5 -11.80 -0.61 -4.14
N THR A 6 -13.02 -1.12 -4.28
CA THR A 6 -14.13 -0.49 -4.99
C THR A 6 -15.41 -0.65 -4.18
N GLN A 7 -16.53 -0.10 -4.69
CA GLN A 7 -17.83 -0.31 -4.05
C GLN A 7 -18.26 -1.78 -3.99
N GLU A 8 -17.75 -2.62 -4.89
CA GLU A 8 -18.15 -4.02 -5.01
C GLU A 8 -17.06 -5.00 -4.61
N VAL A 9 -15.79 -4.57 -4.66
CA VAL A 9 -14.64 -5.43 -4.41
C VAL A 9 -13.80 -4.87 -3.27
N SER A 10 -13.39 -5.74 -2.35
CA SER A 10 -12.58 -5.36 -1.17
C SER A 10 -13.26 -4.28 -0.32
N GLN A 11 -14.54 -4.43 -0.09
CA GLN A 11 -15.33 -3.49 0.73
C GLN A 11 -14.78 -3.33 2.14
N GLY A 12 -14.18 -4.39 2.71
CA GLY A 12 -13.53 -4.33 4.02
C GLY A 12 -12.40 -3.31 4.06
N LEU A 13 -11.62 -3.18 2.98
CA LEU A 13 -10.59 -2.17 2.85
C LEU A 13 -11.19 -0.76 2.83
N VAL A 14 -12.25 -0.56 2.06
CA VAL A 14 -12.94 0.76 1.97
C VAL A 14 -13.51 1.15 3.33
N LYS A 15 -14.12 0.21 4.04
CA LYS A 15 -14.65 0.44 5.40
C LYS A 15 -13.54 0.78 6.39
N ALA A 16 -12.41 0.09 6.32
CA ALA A 16 -11.25 0.37 7.16
C ALA A 16 -10.69 1.78 6.91
N MET A 17 -10.63 2.20 5.66
CA MET A 17 -10.19 3.55 5.31
C MET A 17 -11.16 4.62 5.82
N ASN A 18 -12.45 4.41 5.71
CA ASN A 18 -13.45 5.31 6.27
C ASN A 18 -13.33 5.42 7.78
N TYR A 19 -13.14 4.30 8.46
CA TYR A 19 -12.91 4.27 9.91
C TYR A 19 -11.66 5.05 10.30
N ALA A 20 -10.56 4.88 9.56
CA ALA A 20 -9.32 5.60 9.82
C ALA A 20 -9.48 7.11 9.62
N ARG A 21 -10.18 7.54 8.58
CA ARG A 21 -10.48 8.97 8.34
C ARG A 21 -11.32 9.58 9.44
N ASP A 22 -12.35 8.89 9.88
CA ASP A 22 -13.23 9.35 10.97
C ASP A 22 -12.46 9.47 12.29
N GLY A 23 -11.46 8.61 12.50
CA GLY A 23 -10.54 8.66 13.64
C GLY A 23 -9.34 9.59 13.47
N GLU A 24 -9.31 10.40 12.42
CA GLU A 24 -8.20 11.34 12.11
C GLU A 24 -6.83 10.64 11.96
N THR A 25 -6.83 9.39 11.55
CA THR A 25 -5.63 8.60 11.30
C THR A 25 -5.15 8.78 9.86
N HIS A 26 -3.86 8.99 9.68
CA HIS A 26 -3.26 9.05 8.35
C HIS A 26 -3.26 7.68 7.68
N ILE A 27 -3.50 7.69 6.36
CA ILE A 27 -3.54 6.50 5.53
C ILE A 27 -2.40 6.57 4.52
N ILE A 28 -1.56 5.55 4.54
CA ILE A 28 -0.54 5.32 3.50
C ILE A 28 -0.98 4.09 2.72
N GLY A 29 -1.02 4.20 1.40
CA GLY A 29 -1.48 3.14 0.52
C GLY A 29 -0.41 2.63 -0.44
N VAL A 30 -0.50 1.35 -0.74
CA VAL A 30 0.19 0.72 -1.87
C VAL A 30 -0.84 -0.10 -2.63
N ALA A 31 -1.02 0.21 -3.88
CA ALA A 31 -1.99 -0.45 -4.75
C ALA A 31 -1.39 -0.74 -6.13
N GLY A 32 -2.07 -1.53 -6.89
CA GLY A 32 -1.82 -1.72 -8.32
C GLY A 32 -2.98 -1.18 -9.15
N ARG A 33 -3.04 -1.58 -10.39
CA ARG A 33 -4.07 -1.18 -11.35
C ARG A 33 -4.22 0.35 -11.38
N ASP A 34 -5.43 0.86 -11.20
CA ASP A 34 -5.73 2.29 -11.13
C ASP A 34 -5.66 2.88 -9.71
N GLY A 35 -5.31 2.04 -8.73
CA GLY A 35 -5.25 2.41 -7.33
C GLY A 35 -6.56 2.36 -6.56
N GLY A 36 -7.70 2.29 -7.26
CA GLY A 36 -9.04 2.18 -6.66
C GLY A 36 -9.34 3.29 -5.64
N ALA A 37 -10.19 2.98 -4.68
CA ALA A 37 -10.54 3.88 -3.59
C ALA A 37 -9.31 4.28 -2.75
N LEU A 38 -8.33 3.40 -2.62
CA LEU A 38 -7.13 3.65 -1.83
C LEU A 38 -6.34 4.86 -2.37
N ALA A 39 -6.16 4.94 -3.69
CA ALA A 39 -5.46 6.05 -4.31
C ALA A 39 -6.18 7.41 -4.11
N ILE A 40 -7.51 7.36 -3.97
CA ILE A 40 -8.33 8.56 -3.75
C ILE A 40 -8.31 8.98 -2.29
N MET A 41 -8.39 8.01 -1.37
CA MET A 41 -8.61 8.28 0.06
C MET A 41 -7.33 8.39 0.88
N ALA A 42 -6.22 7.80 0.43
CA ALA A 42 -4.97 7.83 1.16
C ALA A 42 -4.33 9.22 1.17
N ASP A 43 -3.63 9.54 2.25
CA ASP A 43 -2.82 10.76 2.35
C ASP A 43 -1.60 10.67 1.43
N ALA A 44 -1.04 9.46 1.27
CA ALA A 44 -0.01 9.14 0.30
C ALA A 44 -0.27 7.74 -0.27
N CYS A 45 -0.13 7.56 -1.56
CA CYS A 45 -0.32 6.27 -2.20
C CYS A 45 0.70 6.03 -3.30
N VAL A 46 1.34 4.88 -3.23
CA VAL A 46 2.15 4.37 -4.34
C VAL A 46 1.26 3.45 -5.17
N VAL A 47 1.12 3.76 -6.45
CA VAL A 47 0.40 2.92 -7.40
C VAL A 47 1.42 2.22 -8.29
N VAL A 48 1.51 0.90 -8.15
CA VAL A 48 2.41 0.08 -8.98
C VAL A 48 1.84 0.05 -10.39
N PRO A 49 2.63 0.44 -11.41
CA PRO A 49 2.15 0.44 -12.79
C PRO A 49 1.66 -0.93 -13.24
N GLU A 50 0.57 -0.95 -13.98
CA GLU A 50 0.04 -2.19 -14.53
C GLU A 50 0.93 -2.70 -15.65
N PRO A 51 1.34 -3.99 -15.64
CA PRO A 51 2.13 -4.55 -16.72
C PRO A 51 1.31 -4.71 -18.01
N ALA A 52 1.98 -4.77 -19.15
CA ALA A 52 1.32 -5.03 -20.43
C ALA A 52 0.55 -6.35 -20.43
N ASP A 53 1.12 -7.39 -19.82
CA ASP A 53 0.41 -8.65 -19.56
C ASP A 53 -0.35 -8.54 -18.23
N LYS A 54 -1.64 -8.30 -18.32
CA LYS A 54 -2.50 -8.13 -17.15
C LYS A 54 -2.60 -9.35 -16.24
N SER A 55 -2.27 -10.54 -16.75
CA SER A 55 -2.23 -11.75 -15.91
C SER A 55 -1.14 -11.67 -14.84
N LEU A 56 -0.16 -10.79 -15.03
CA LEU A 56 0.93 -10.55 -14.08
C LEU A 56 0.65 -9.42 -13.09
N SER A 57 -0.50 -8.76 -13.16
CA SER A 57 -0.82 -7.61 -12.29
C SER A 57 -0.74 -7.95 -10.82
N THR A 58 -1.34 -9.06 -10.40
CA THR A 58 -1.31 -9.48 -9.00
C THR A 58 0.08 -9.87 -8.52
N PRO A 59 0.82 -10.78 -9.18
CA PRO A 59 2.14 -11.15 -8.70
C PRO A 59 3.14 -9.99 -8.70
N ILE A 60 3.08 -9.10 -9.69
CA ILE A 60 3.96 -7.92 -9.73
C ILE A 60 3.59 -6.94 -8.61
N THR A 61 2.31 -6.61 -8.46
CA THR A 61 1.87 -5.68 -7.42
C THR A 61 2.22 -6.20 -6.02
N GLU A 62 1.96 -7.46 -5.74
CA GLU A 62 2.26 -8.04 -4.43
C GLU A 62 3.76 -8.10 -4.14
N SER A 63 4.57 -8.42 -5.15
CA SER A 63 6.03 -8.38 -5.01
C SER A 63 6.54 -6.97 -4.72
N MET A 64 6.02 -5.98 -5.42
CA MET A 64 6.38 -4.58 -5.21
C MET A 64 5.88 -4.05 -3.86
N GLN A 65 4.75 -4.51 -3.36
CA GLN A 65 4.31 -4.18 -2.00
C GLN A 65 5.35 -4.60 -0.96
N ALA A 66 5.93 -5.78 -1.11
CA ALA A 66 6.97 -6.25 -0.21
C ALA A 66 8.23 -5.38 -0.29
N VAL A 67 8.66 -5.01 -1.48
CA VAL A 67 9.81 -4.09 -1.69
C VAL A 67 9.54 -2.74 -1.02
N ILE A 68 8.35 -2.19 -1.23
CA ILE A 68 7.98 -0.86 -0.71
C ILE A 68 7.92 -0.87 0.81
N TRP A 69 7.31 -1.87 1.44
CA TRP A 69 7.22 -1.88 2.90
C TRP A 69 8.60 -2.06 3.55
N HIS A 70 9.48 -2.87 2.96
CA HIS A 70 10.85 -2.99 3.43
C HIS A 70 11.61 -1.67 3.31
N LEU A 71 11.42 -0.95 2.21
CA LEU A 71 11.97 0.39 2.04
C LEU A 71 11.47 1.35 3.13
N LEU A 72 10.17 1.35 3.41
CA LEU A 72 9.57 2.24 4.41
C LEU A 72 10.12 1.99 5.82
N VAL A 73 10.21 0.73 6.24
CA VAL A 73 10.69 0.39 7.59
C VAL A 73 12.21 0.52 7.74
N SER A 74 12.94 0.53 6.64
CA SER A 74 14.41 0.65 6.63
C SER A 74 14.90 2.07 6.34
N HIS A 75 14.04 2.95 5.86
CA HIS A 75 14.42 4.29 5.45
C HIS A 75 14.93 5.11 6.64
N PRO A 76 16.09 5.79 6.53
CA PRO A 76 16.70 6.52 7.64
C PRO A 76 15.77 7.56 8.29
N ALA A 77 14.90 8.21 7.50
CA ALA A 77 13.94 9.19 8.01
C ALA A 77 12.76 8.58 8.78
N LEU A 78 12.48 7.29 8.59
CA LEU A 78 11.33 6.60 9.16
C LEU A 78 11.73 5.57 10.22
N LYS A 79 12.93 5.04 10.13
CA LYS A 79 13.46 4.03 11.05
C LYS A 79 13.65 4.64 12.44
N ARG A 80 12.98 4.07 13.44
CA ARG A 80 13.05 4.56 14.82
C ARG A 80 14.08 3.82 15.67
N GLN A 81 14.38 2.58 15.34
CA GLN A 81 15.28 1.72 16.11
C GLN A 81 16.27 1.02 15.19
N LYS A 82 17.43 0.71 15.73
CA LYS A 82 18.41 -0.13 15.04
C LYS A 82 17.87 -1.56 14.92
N THR A 83 18.13 -2.21 13.78
CA THR A 83 17.79 -3.61 13.61
C THR A 83 18.79 -4.51 14.35
N ALA A 84 18.27 -5.49 15.10
CA ALA A 84 19.09 -6.35 15.92
C ALA A 84 20.06 -7.24 15.10
N TRP A 85 19.75 -7.49 13.85
CA TRP A 85 20.50 -8.40 12.98
C TRP A 85 21.55 -7.70 12.12
N GLU A 86 21.23 -6.53 11.60
CA GLU A 86 22.05 -5.82 10.62
C GLU A 86 23.06 -4.86 11.25
N ASP A 87 22.89 -4.53 12.51
CA ASP A 87 23.78 -3.63 13.25
C ASP A 87 24.86 -4.37 14.05
N LYS A 88 25.06 -5.65 13.78
CA LYS A 88 26.07 -6.47 14.46
C LYS A 88 27.41 -6.48 13.74
#